data_16d0af2be65a7189443cbbb8ecec2a44
#
_entry.id   16d0af2be65a7189443cbbb8ecec2a44
#
_cell.length_a   1.000
_cell.length_b   1.000
_cell.length_c   1.000
_cell.angle_alpha   90.00
_cell.angle_beta   90.00
_cell.angle_gamma   90.00
#
_symmetry.space_group_name_H-M   'P 1'
#
loop_
_entity.id
_entity.type
_entity.pdbx_description
1 polymer ?
#
loop_
_entity_poly.entity_id
_entity_poly.type
_entity_poly.pdbx_seq_one_letter_code
_entity_poly.pdbx_strand_id
1 'polypeptide(L)' 'MAQLSTIVSNPEIMSGEPVFRGTRVPFKSLTDYLEHGHTLDEFLDDFPGVSREAAIAALEEARSSLIASLR' A
#
# COMPACT_ATOMS: atom_id res chain seq x y z
N MET A 1 18.60 -12.63 -1.99
CA MET A 1 18.44 -11.26 -2.49
C MET A 1 17.17 -10.66 -1.90
N ALA A 2 17.26 -9.47 -1.37
CA ALA A 2 16.08 -8.85 -0.78
C ALA A 2 15.13 -8.39 -1.87
N GLN A 3 13.84 -8.61 -1.65
CA GLN A 3 12.83 -8.09 -2.55
C GLN A 3 12.62 -6.61 -2.26
N LEU A 4 12.34 -5.85 -3.32
CA LEU A 4 11.98 -4.45 -3.14
C LEU A 4 10.59 -4.38 -2.51
N SER A 5 10.43 -3.50 -1.54
CA SER A 5 9.12 -3.29 -0.94
C SER A 5 8.17 -2.64 -1.95
N THR A 6 6.91 -3.03 -1.88
CA THR A 6 5.86 -2.40 -2.68
C THR A 6 5.57 -0.99 -2.17
N ILE A 7 5.78 -0.77 -0.89
CA ILE A 7 5.54 0.53 -0.26
C ILE A 7 6.89 1.18 0.06
N VAL A 8 7.02 2.44 -0.29
CA VAL A 8 8.24 3.21 -0.04
C VAL A 8 7.90 4.52 0.65
N SER A 9 8.85 5.03 1.41
CA SER A 9 8.74 6.33 2.06
C SER A 9 9.92 7.17 1.60
N ASN A 10 9.65 8.33 1.03
CA ASN A 10 10.67 9.23 0.55
C ASN A 10 10.34 10.63 1.06
N PRO A 11 11.23 11.28 1.84
CA PRO A 11 10.94 12.62 2.37
C PRO A 11 10.62 13.65 1.31
N GLU A 12 11.04 13.42 0.06
CA GLU A 12 10.76 14.34 -1.04
C GLU A 12 9.40 14.09 -1.68
N ILE A 13 8.70 13.02 -1.27
CA ILE A 13 7.39 12.68 -1.80
C ILE A 13 6.41 12.69 -0.63
N MET A 14 5.47 13.65 -0.66
CA MET A 14 4.41 13.76 0.34
C MET A 14 4.96 13.75 1.77
N SER A 15 6.10 14.38 1.98
CA SER A 15 6.74 14.51 3.31
C SER A 15 7.01 13.16 3.98
N GLY A 16 7.32 12.14 3.18
CA GLY A 16 7.66 10.83 3.70
C GLY A 16 6.48 9.92 3.95
N GLU A 17 5.29 10.30 3.53
CA GLU A 17 4.12 9.42 3.64
C GLU A 17 4.38 8.13 2.87
N PRO A 18 4.14 6.95 3.48
CA PRO A 18 4.32 5.68 2.74
C PRO A 18 3.39 5.61 1.54
N VAL A 19 3.97 5.40 0.37
CA VAL A 19 3.21 5.38 -0.88
C VAL A 19 3.56 4.13 -1.66
N PHE A 20 2.67 3.75 -2.59
CA PHE A 20 2.97 2.67 -3.52
C PHE A 20 4.13 3.10 -4.42
N ARG A 21 5.12 2.20 -4.56
CA ARG A 21 6.33 2.47 -5.34
C ARG A 21 5.97 2.98 -6.73
N GLY A 22 6.61 4.06 -7.14
CA GLY A 22 6.38 4.64 -8.44
C GLY A 22 5.13 5.50 -8.54
N THR A 23 4.43 5.74 -7.43
CA THR A 23 3.23 6.55 -7.42
C THR A 23 3.29 7.56 -6.27
N ARG A 24 2.28 8.42 -6.22
CA ARG A 24 2.04 9.29 -5.04
C ARG A 24 0.83 8.84 -4.25
N VAL A 25 0.37 7.60 -4.47
CA VAL A 25 -0.81 7.08 -3.80
C VAL A 25 -0.40 6.50 -2.45
N PRO A 26 -0.86 7.07 -1.33
CA PRO A 26 -0.50 6.56 -0.01
C PRO A 26 -1.11 5.17 0.22
N PHE A 27 -0.37 4.31 0.91
CA PHE A 27 -0.91 3.02 1.35
C PHE A 27 -2.14 3.25 2.23
N LYS A 28 -2.14 4.32 3.01
CA LYS A 28 -3.26 4.69 3.86
C LYS A 28 -4.56 4.79 3.08
N SER A 29 -4.51 5.26 1.83
CA SER A 29 -5.71 5.37 1.00
C SER A 29 -6.38 4.02 0.78
N LEU A 30 -5.60 2.96 0.61
CA LEU A 30 -6.16 1.62 0.46
C LEU A 30 -6.84 1.17 1.75
N THR A 31 -6.18 1.32 2.89
CA THR A 31 -6.77 0.89 4.15
C THR A 31 -7.99 1.73 4.50
N ASP A 32 -7.98 3.04 4.18
CA ASP A 32 -9.14 3.89 4.40
C ASP A 32 -10.34 3.41 3.59
N TYR A 33 -10.14 3.03 2.33
CA TYR A 33 -11.22 2.50 1.51
C TYR A 33 -11.83 1.25 2.14
N LEU A 34 -10.96 0.32 2.55
CA LEU A 34 -11.45 -0.93 3.13
C LEU A 34 -12.16 -0.70 4.47
N GLU A 35 -11.65 0.21 5.28
CA GLU A 35 -12.25 0.54 6.56
C GLU A 35 -13.65 1.16 6.41
N HIS A 36 -13.88 1.84 5.29
CA HIS A 36 -15.16 2.48 5.03
C HIS A 36 -16.10 1.63 4.17
N GLY A 37 -15.78 0.35 4.02
CA GLY A 37 -16.66 -0.59 3.35
C GLY A 37 -16.53 -0.63 1.84
N HIS A 38 -15.54 0.05 1.27
CA HIS A 38 -15.30 -0.03 -0.17
C HIS A 38 -14.53 -1.31 -0.50
N THR A 39 -14.69 -1.77 -1.73
CA THR A 39 -13.98 -2.96 -2.20
C THR A 39 -12.62 -2.60 -2.75
N LEU A 40 -11.77 -3.62 -2.87
CA LEU A 40 -10.48 -3.43 -3.55
C LEU A 40 -10.70 -2.96 -4.99
N ASP A 41 -11.70 -3.50 -5.67
CA ASP A 41 -11.98 -3.09 -7.05
C ASP A 41 -12.32 -1.60 -7.13
N GLU A 42 -13.09 -1.10 -6.18
CA GLU A 42 -13.42 0.33 -6.15
C GLU A 42 -12.16 1.16 -5.94
N PHE A 43 -11.27 0.71 -5.06
CA PHE A 43 -10.00 1.42 -4.85
C PHE A 43 -9.19 1.46 -6.14
N LEU A 44 -9.08 0.33 -6.84
CA LEU A 44 -8.29 0.25 -8.06
C LEU A 44 -8.88 1.11 -9.17
N ASP A 45 -10.20 1.22 -9.24
CA ASP A 45 -10.85 2.09 -10.21
C ASP A 45 -10.52 3.57 -9.95
N ASP A 46 -10.47 3.96 -8.69
CA ASP A 46 -10.22 5.36 -8.33
C ASP A 46 -8.72 5.70 -8.39
N PHE A 47 -7.85 4.70 -8.27
CA PHE A 47 -6.40 4.91 -8.29
C PHE A 47 -5.76 4.02 -9.36
N PRO A 48 -5.96 4.35 -10.63
CA PRO A 48 -5.50 3.48 -11.73
C PRO A 48 -3.99 3.32 -11.81
N GLY A 49 -3.22 4.16 -11.11
CA GLY A 49 -1.77 4.01 -11.04
C GLY A 49 -1.31 2.87 -10.16
N VAL A 50 -2.21 2.25 -9.40
CA VAL A 50 -1.90 1.12 -8.53
C VAL A 50 -2.48 -0.14 -9.18
N SER A 51 -1.63 -1.16 -9.38
CA SER A 51 -2.10 -2.43 -9.93
C SER A 51 -2.71 -3.28 -8.82
N ARG A 52 -3.54 -4.25 -9.22
CA ARG A 52 -4.09 -5.21 -8.26
C ARG A 52 -2.97 -5.96 -7.55
N GLU A 53 -1.94 -6.36 -8.30
CA GLU A 53 -0.81 -7.08 -7.73
C GLU A 53 -0.10 -6.24 -6.68
N ALA A 54 0.09 -4.95 -6.94
CA ALA A 54 0.75 -4.06 -5.98
C ALA A 54 -0.09 -3.91 -4.72
N ALA A 55 -1.41 -3.75 -4.87
CA ALA A 55 -2.30 -3.61 -3.72
C ALA A 55 -2.26 -4.87 -2.84
N ILE A 56 -2.34 -6.04 -3.47
CA ILE A 56 -2.31 -7.31 -2.73
C ILE A 56 -0.95 -7.50 -2.08
N ALA A 57 0.14 -7.19 -2.80
CA ALA A 57 1.48 -7.32 -2.24
C ALA A 57 1.66 -6.43 -1.01
N ALA A 58 1.13 -5.21 -1.05
CA ALA A 58 1.23 -4.29 0.08
C ALA A 58 0.46 -4.83 1.29
N LEU A 59 -0.73 -5.38 1.09
CA LEU A 59 -1.50 -5.97 2.17
C LEU A 59 -0.78 -7.19 2.75
N GLU A 60 -0.14 -8.01 1.91
CA GLU A 60 0.64 -9.15 2.37
C GLU A 60 1.86 -8.71 3.19
N GLU A 61 2.54 -7.64 2.75
CA GLU A 61 3.65 -7.10 3.51
C GLU A 61 3.21 -6.61 4.87
N ALA A 62 2.06 -5.93 4.92
CA ALA A 62 1.52 -5.43 6.18
C ALA A 62 1.14 -6.59 7.10
N ARG A 63 0.53 -7.64 6.55
CA ARG A 63 0.18 -8.83 7.32
C ARG A 63 1.42 -9.48 7.91
N SER A 64 2.43 -9.68 7.09
CA SER A 64 3.68 -10.33 7.53
C SER A 64 4.37 -9.52 8.62
N SER A 65 4.37 -8.20 8.46
CA SER A 65 5.00 -7.30 9.42
C SER A 65 4.27 -7.35 10.76
N LEU A 66 2.94 -7.33 10.73
CA LEU A 66 2.15 -7.40 11.95
C LEU A 66 2.37 -8.72 12.68
N ILE A 67 2.34 -9.84 11.96
CA ILE A 67 2.53 -11.15 12.56
C ILE A 67 3.92 -11.27 13.15
N ALA A 68 4.94 -10.78 12.44
CA ALA A 68 6.31 -10.83 12.95
C ALA A 68 6.46 -10.04 14.24
N SER A 69 5.74 -8.93 14.39
CA SER A 69 5.84 -8.10 15.58
C SER A 69 5.19 -8.72 16.81
N LEU A 70 4.39 -9.77 16.62
CA LEU A 70 3.71 -10.46 17.71
C LEU A 70 4.53 -11.62 18.27
N ARG A 71 5.70 -11.90 17.69
CA ARG A 71 6.54 -13.03 18.12
C ARG A 71 7.65 -12.61 19.06
#